data_58ed159e71fba6004939cd2e370b5d8b
#
_entry.id   58ed159e71fba6004939cd2e370b5d8b
#
_cell.length_a   1.000
_cell.length_b   1.000
_cell.length_c   1.000
_cell.angle_alpha   90.00
_cell.angle_beta   90.00
_cell.angle_gamma   90.00
#
_symmetry.space_group_name_H-M   'P 1'
#
loop_
_entity.id
_entity.type
_entity.pdbx_description
1 polymer ?
#
loop_
_entity_poly.entity_id
_entity_poly.type
_entity_poly.pdbx_seq_one_letter_code
_entity_poly.pdbx_strand_id
1 'polypeptide(L)'
;MGKIERNGIAVAGSVLVDKINEIKAYPQSGELTQIVGLEKAVGGCVPNVALDLKKICPELNVKAIGKVGNDEDGAYVSNVLSQGGVDVSGFVVSEEDSTSFTEVMSVINGQRTFFTYPGTSADFGYNDIDFENLDSSILHLGYFLLLEKVDQGEGIQILQKAQEMGIKTSIDLVSENSDRYSLILSCLPYTNYLIINEIEAGKLTNTDPTDDNLEEIARKLKALGVSDKVVIHKPDFAVCLSNDGYTVVNS
;
A
#
# COMPACT_ATOMS: atom_id res chain seq x y z
N MET A 1 22.89 -17.00 -17.92
CA MET A 1 21.91 -15.93 -17.74
C MET A 1 22.66 -14.67 -17.33
N GLY A 2 22.53 -13.57 -18.10
CA GLY A 2 23.14 -12.30 -17.73
C GLY A 2 22.54 -11.80 -16.41
N LYS A 3 23.33 -11.16 -15.56
CA LYS A 3 22.86 -10.57 -14.32
C LYS A 3 21.93 -9.41 -14.70
N ILE A 4 20.66 -9.46 -14.32
CA ILE A 4 19.73 -8.34 -14.52
C ILE A 4 20.26 -7.17 -13.67
N GLU A 5 20.55 -6.05 -14.30
CA GLU A 5 20.90 -4.82 -13.57
C GLU A 5 19.61 -4.24 -13.01
N ARG A 6 19.42 -4.36 -11.69
CA ARG A 6 18.20 -3.91 -11.01
C ARG A 6 18.30 -2.44 -10.66
N ASN A 7 17.24 -1.69 -10.97
CA ASN A 7 17.15 -0.26 -10.69
C ASN A 7 15.70 0.14 -10.37
N GLY A 8 15.52 1.15 -9.51
CA GLY A 8 14.20 1.68 -9.19
C GLY A 8 13.39 0.84 -8.20
N ILE A 9 12.10 1.09 -8.16
CA ILE A 9 11.14 0.55 -7.19
C ILE A 9 9.93 -0.01 -7.92
N ALA A 10 9.59 -1.26 -7.63
CA ALA A 10 8.28 -1.82 -7.95
C ALA A 10 7.34 -1.61 -6.77
N VAL A 11 6.16 -1.08 -7.04
CA VAL A 11 5.08 -0.90 -6.05
C VAL A 11 3.99 -1.89 -6.39
N ALA A 12 3.75 -2.83 -5.49
CA ALA A 12 2.79 -3.92 -5.65
C ALA A 12 1.68 -3.84 -4.59
N GLY A 13 0.46 -4.21 -4.97
CA GLY A 13 -0.67 -4.25 -4.02
C GLY A 13 -1.98 -3.75 -4.59
N SER A 14 -2.76 -3.05 -3.76
CA SER A 14 -4.10 -2.58 -4.12
C SER A 14 -4.07 -1.46 -5.16
N VAL A 15 -4.96 -1.62 -6.14
CA VAL A 15 -5.26 -0.63 -7.19
C VAL A 15 -6.75 -0.40 -7.18
N LEU A 16 -7.19 0.83 -6.95
CA LEU A 16 -8.61 1.15 -6.92
C LEU A 16 -8.91 2.57 -7.42
N VAL A 17 -10.19 2.85 -7.56
CA VAL A 17 -10.72 4.18 -7.89
C VAL A 17 -11.56 4.68 -6.73
N ASP A 18 -11.30 5.91 -6.28
CA ASP A 18 -12.15 6.63 -5.34
C ASP A 18 -13.18 7.46 -6.13
N LYS A 19 -14.46 7.12 -5.94
CA LYS A 19 -15.61 7.83 -6.52
C LYS A 19 -16.21 8.72 -5.43
N ILE A 20 -15.85 9.99 -5.44
CA ILE A 20 -16.16 10.93 -4.39
C ILE A 20 -17.48 11.64 -4.73
N ASN A 21 -18.49 11.39 -3.92
CA ASN A 21 -19.83 11.92 -4.05
C ASN A 21 -20.06 12.94 -2.94
N GLU A 22 -20.10 14.23 -3.30
CA GLU A 22 -20.48 15.26 -2.36
C GLU A 22 -22.00 15.29 -2.24
N ILE A 23 -22.53 15.07 -1.04
CA ILE A 23 -23.97 15.01 -0.74
C ILE A 23 -24.39 16.15 0.18
N LYS A 24 -25.66 16.55 0.11
CA LYS A 24 -26.21 17.61 0.97
C LYS A 24 -26.28 17.19 2.44
N ALA A 25 -26.66 15.95 2.69
CA ALA A 25 -26.79 15.36 4.02
C ALA A 25 -26.92 13.84 3.87
N TYR A 26 -26.59 13.07 4.91
CA TYR A 26 -26.91 11.66 4.95
C TYR A 26 -28.43 11.46 5.11
N PRO A 27 -29.09 10.72 4.22
CA PRO A 27 -30.50 10.40 4.35
C PRO A 27 -30.72 9.32 5.40
N GLN A 28 -31.93 9.26 5.96
CA GLN A 28 -32.32 8.09 6.75
C GLN A 28 -32.67 6.92 5.82
N SER A 29 -32.79 5.72 6.39
CA SER A 29 -33.18 4.54 5.62
C SER A 29 -34.50 4.77 4.90
N GLY A 30 -34.51 4.58 3.58
CA GLY A 30 -35.69 4.80 2.72
C GLY A 30 -35.86 6.23 2.20
N GLU A 31 -34.99 7.16 2.58
CA GLU A 31 -35.01 8.54 2.10
C GLU A 31 -34.00 8.76 0.96
N LEU A 32 -34.16 9.88 0.26
CA LEU A 32 -33.29 10.30 -0.85
C LEU A 32 -32.51 11.55 -0.46
N THR A 33 -31.23 11.59 -0.82
CA THR A 33 -30.43 12.81 -0.83
C THR A 33 -29.93 13.12 -2.24
N GLN A 34 -29.50 14.36 -2.47
CA GLN A 34 -28.88 14.75 -3.74
C GLN A 34 -27.38 14.68 -3.65
N ILE A 35 -26.76 14.13 -4.68
CA ILE A 35 -25.33 14.32 -4.97
C ILE A 35 -25.21 15.69 -5.65
N VAL A 36 -24.38 16.55 -5.11
CA VAL A 36 -24.17 17.93 -5.59
C VAL A 36 -22.81 18.15 -6.23
N GLY A 37 -21.87 17.21 -6.01
CA GLY A 37 -20.54 17.20 -6.64
C GLY A 37 -20.07 15.78 -6.88
N LEU A 38 -19.33 15.58 -7.96
CA LEU A 38 -18.71 14.31 -8.34
C LEU A 38 -17.24 14.54 -8.63
N GLU A 39 -16.40 13.72 -8.02
CA GLU A 39 -14.96 13.67 -8.31
C GLU A 39 -14.53 12.21 -8.43
N LYS A 40 -13.54 11.94 -9.26
CA LYS A 40 -12.94 10.62 -9.44
C LYS A 40 -11.44 10.74 -9.28
N ALA A 41 -10.88 9.92 -8.41
CA ALA A 41 -9.44 9.88 -8.15
C ALA A 41 -8.93 8.45 -8.20
N VAL A 42 -7.64 8.28 -8.44
CA VAL A 42 -6.96 6.99 -8.25
C VAL A 42 -6.69 6.81 -6.76
N GLY A 43 -6.79 5.59 -6.27
CA GLY A 43 -6.57 5.22 -4.89
C GLY A 43 -5.92 3.84 -4.74
N GLY A 44 -5.71 3.43 -3.51
CA GLY A 44 -4.95 2.23 -3.17
C GLY A 44 -3.46 2.50 -3.03
N CYS A 45 -2.73 1.51 -2.51
CA CYS A 45 -1.29 1.64 -2.28
C CYS A 45 -0.53 1.96 -3.57
N VAL A 46 -0.79 1.20 -4.64
CA VAL A 46 0.02 1.29 -5.88
C VAL A 46 -0.05 2.66 -6.50
N PRO A 47 -1.24 3.24 -6.80
CA PRO A 47 -1.31 4.59 -7.37
C PRO A 47 -0.73 5.67 -6.45
N ASN A 48 -1.04 5.63 -5.16
CA ASN A 48 -0.60 6.66 -4.22
C ASN A 48 0.92 6.68 -4.10
N VAL A 49 1.54 5.54 -3.79
CA VAL A 49 2.99 5.44 -3.59
C VAL A 49 3.74 5.70 -4.90
N ALA A 50 3.29 5.12 -6.02
CA ALA A 50 3.98 5.27 -7.30
C ALA A 50 3.99 6.73 -7.80
N LEU A 51 2.84 7.42 -7.71
CA LEU A 51 2.75 8.83 -8.13
C LEU A 51 3.55 9.75 -7.20
N ASP A 52 3.55 9.51 -5.89
CA ASP A 52 4.31 10.33 -4.95
C ASP A 52 5.82 10.10 -5.13
N LEU A 53 6.27 8.88 -5.37
CA LEU A 53 7.66 8.61 -5.74
C LEU A 53 8.08 9.37 -6.99
N LYS A 54 7.24 9.41 -8.02
CA LYS A 54 7.52 10.17 -9.27
C LYS A 54 7.51 11.68 -9.04
N LYS A 55 6.66 12.22 -8.15
CA LYS A 55 6.67 13.64 -7.78
C LYS A 55 7.95 14.03 -7.02
N ILE A 56 8.39 13.18 -6.08
CA ILE A 56 9.59 13.41 -5.27
C ILE A 56 10.86 13.25 -6.09
N CYS A 57 10.92 12.24 -6.96
CA CYS A 57 12.08 11.91 -7.77
C CYS A 57 11.62 11.53 -9.20
N PRO A 58 11.47 12.50 -10.12
CA PRO A 58 10.98 12.25 -11.48
C PRO A 58 11.82 11.24 -12.28
N GLU A 59 13.12 11.16 -12.01
CA GLU A 59 14.07 10.26 -12.70
C GLU A 59 14.01 8.81 -12.17
N LEU A 60 13.33 8.57 -11.04
CA LEU A 60 13.24 7.23 -10.46
C LEU A 60 12.43 6.31 -11.39
N ASN A 61 12.95 5.13 -11.67
CA ASN A 61 12.17 4.08 -12.31
C ASN A 61 11.16 3.53 -11.33
N VAL A 62 9.88 3.71 -11.61
CA VAL A 62 8.77 3.21 -10.79
C VAL A 62 7.89 2.32 -11.64
N LYS A 63 7.74 1.05 -11.23
CA LYS A 63 6.86 0.07 -11.85
C LYS A 63 5.67 -0.19 -10.94
N ALA A 64 4.46 -0.07 -11.48
CA ALA A 64 3.24 -0.45 -10.79
C ALA A 64 2.91 -1.93 -11.06
N ILE A 65 2.62 -2.67 -10.01
CA ILE A 65 2.20 -4.08 -10.07
C ILE A 65 0.89 -4.22 -9.31
N GLY A 66 -0.13 -4.71 -9.98
CA GLY A 66 -1.46 -4.86 -9.39
C GLY A 66 -2.42 -5.48 -10.38
N LYS A 67 -3.67 -5.59 -9.96
CA LYS A 67 -4.72 -6.18 -10.79
C LYS A 67 -5.85 -5.19 -11.02
N VAL A 68 -6.26 -5.04 -12.26
CA VAL A 68 -7.37 -4.18 -12.68
C VAL A 68 -8.36 -4.97 -13.53
N GLY A 69 -9.60 -4.55 -13.60
CA GLY A 69 -10.58 -5.13 -14.50
C GLY A 69 -10.40 -4.62 -15.94
N ASN A 70 -10.94 -5.36 -16.90
CA ASN A 70 -11.10 -4.89 -18.28
C ASN A 70 -12.29 -3.93 -18.38
N ASP A 71 -12.20 -2.79 -17.69
CA ASP A 71 -13.27 -1.80 -17.55
C ASP A 71 -12.74 -0.35 -17.61
N GLU A 72 -13.68 0.62 -17.57
CA GLU A 72 -13.36 2.04 -17.62
C GLU A 72 -12.51 2.51 -16.42
N ASP A 73 -12.69 1.90 -15.24
CA ASP A 73 -11.95 2.24 -14.03
C ASP A 73 -10.49 1.74 -14.12
N GLY A 74 -10.27 0.53 -14.65
CA GLY A 74 -8.94 -0.01 -14.93
C GLY A 74 -8.18 0.80 -15.97
N ALA A 75 -8.86 1.18 -17.07
CA ALA A 75 -8.29 2.06 -18.08
C ALA A 75 -7.95 3.46 -17.51
N TYR A 76 -8.81 4.00 -16.64
CA TYR A 76 -8.57 5.29 -15.99
C TYR A 76 -7.31 5.26 -15.11
N VAL A 77 -7.18 4.27 -14.22
CA VAL A 77 -5.99 4.14 -13.36
C VAL A 77 -4.72 3.99 -14.18
N SER A 78 -4.74 3.10 -15.20
CA SER A 78 -3.59 2.88 -16.07
C SER A 78 -3.15 4.16 -16.79
N ASN A 79 -4.10 4.95 -17.26
CA ASN A 79 -3.82 6.22 -17.93
C ASN A 79 -3.23 7.27 -16.97
N VAL A 80 -3.79 7.43 -15.77
CA VAL A 80 -3.31 8.39 -14.78
C VAL A 80 -1.87 8.07 -14.36
N LEU A 81 -1.58 6.80 -14.09
CA LEU A 81 -0.23 6.36 -13.72
C LEU A 81 0.77 6.55 -14.86
N SER A 82 0.41 6.15 -16.08
CA SER A 82 1.29 6.33 -17.25
C SER A 82 1.58 7.81 -17.52
N GLN A 83 0.59 8.69 -17.39
CA GLN A 83 0.78 10.14 -17.50
C GLN A 83 1.67 10.70 -16.38
N GLY A 84 1.62 10.10 -15.19
CA GLY A 84 2.51 10.38 -14.07
C GLY A 84 3.94 9.83 -14.23
N GLY A 85 4.24 9.16 -15.36
CA GLY A 85 5.56 8.60 -15.65
C GLY A 85 5.85 7.26 -14.95
N VAL A 86 4.81 6.55 -14.52
CA VAL A 86 4.90 5.21 -13.91
C VAL A 86 4.80 4.15 -15.00
N ASP A 87 5.65 3.13 -14.95
CA ASP A 87 5.54 1.93 -15.78
C ASP A 87 4.39 1.04 -15.28
N VAL A 88 3.33 0.91 -16.09
CA VAL A 88 2.15 0.08 -15.79
C VAL A 88 2.19 -1.30 -16.44
N SER A 89 3.30 -1.69 -17.03
CA SER A 89 3.46 -3.01 -17.68
C SER A 89 3.32 -4.18 -16.70
N GLY A 90 3.36 -3.93 -15.40
CA GLY A 90 3.12 -4.92 -14.35
C GLY A 90 1.66 -5.07 -13.96
N PHE A 91 0.71 -4.42 -14.63
CA PHE A 91 -0.71 -4.63 -14.38
C PHE A 91 -1.21 -5.90 -15.04
N VAL A 92 -1.93 -6.71 -14.26
CA VAL A 92 -2.72 -7.85 -14.74
C VAL A 92 -4.15 -7.38 -14.98
N VAL A 93 -4.66 -7.61 -16.20
CA VAL A 93 -6.05 -7.26 -16.54
C VAL A 93 -6.94 -8.49 -16.34
N SER A 94 -7.95 -8.37 -15.49
CA SER A 94 -8.95 -9.41 -15.25
C SER A 94 -10.12 -9.25 -16.22
N GLU A 95 -10.56 -10.36 -16.81
CA GLU A 95 -11.78 -10.43 -17.62
C GLU A 95 -13.00 -10.85 -16.77
N GLU A 96 -12.76 -11.30 -15.53
CA GLU A 96 -13.80 -11.87 -14.67
C GLU A 96 -14.31 -10.88 -13.63
N ASP A 97 -13.39 -10.06 -13.06
CA ASP A 97 -13.69 -9.13 -11.98
C ASP A 97 -13.53 -7.68 -12.42
N SER A 98 -14.37 -6.82 -11.88
CA SER A 98 -14.24 -5.37 -12.07
C SER A 98 -13.11 -4.79 -11.22
N THR A 99 -12.54 -3.69 -11.70
CA THR A 99 -11.58 -2.89 -10.92
C THR A 99 -12.17 -2.50 -9.56
N SER A 100 -11.35 -2.62 -8.54
CA SER A 100 -11.72 -2.22 -7.18
C SER A 100 -12.08 -0.75 -7.12
N PHE A 101 -13.04 -0.38 -6.29
CA PHE A 101 -13.40 1.03 -6.10
C PHE A 101 -13.93 1.30 -4.69
N THR A 102 -13.88 2.57 -4.30
CA THR A 102 -14.52 3.05 -3.09
C THR A 102 -15.48 4.19 -3.43
N GLU A 103 -16.75 4.01 -3.11
CA GLU A 103 -17.72 5.10 -3.08
C GLU A 103 -17.53 5.89 -1.79
N VAL A 104 -17.12 7.14 -1.91
CA VAL A 104 -16.91 8.06 -0.79
C VAL A 104 -18.09 9.02 -0.74
N MET A 105 -18.94 8.89 0.27
CA MET A 105 -20.01 9.86 0.54
C MET A 105 -19.47 10.92 1.49
N SER A 106 -19.44 12.17 1.05
CA SER A 106 -18.88 13.32 1.79
C SER A 106 -19.91 14.43 1.91
N VAL A 107 -20.15 14.93 3.12
CA VAL A 107 -20.93 16.15 3.34
C VAL A 107 -19.98 17.34 3.41
N ILE A 108 -20.34 18.48 2.82
CA ILE A 108 -19.54 19.72 2.87
C ILE A 108 -19.12 20.02 4.32
N ASN A 109 -17.81 20.10 4.58
CA ASN A 109 -17.23 20.29 5.93
C ASN A 109 -17.70 19.27 6.98
N GLY A 110 -18.16 18.10 6.54
CA GLY A 110 -18.73 17.06 7.37
C GLY A 110 -17.95 15.75 7.35
N GLN A 111 -18.59 14.71 7.85
CA GLN A 111 -18.04 13.36 7.91
C GLN A 111 -18.02 12.72 6.51
N ARG A 112 -17.08 11.77 6.35
CA ARG A 112 -16.99 10.89 5.19
C ARG A 112 -17.41 9.48 5.58
N THR A 113 -18.06 8.79 4.67
CA THR A 113 -18.38 7.36 4.78
C THR A 113 -17.92 6.65 3.52
N PHE A 114 -17.33 5.48 3.69
CA PHE A 114 -16.67 4.73 2.62
C PHE A 114 -17.41 3.42 2.40
N PHE A 115 -17.72 3.13 1.12
CA PHE A 115 -18.29 1.86 0.68
C PHE A 115 -17.31 1.25 -0.32
N THR A 116 -16.56 0.27 0.11
CA THR A 116 -15.49 -0.34 -0.70
C THR A 116 -15.97 -1.61 -1.37
N TYR A 117 -15.76 -1.68 -2.68
CA TYR A 117 -15.85 -2.91 -3.45
C TYR A 117 -14.43 -3.47 -3.66
N PRO A 118 -14.12 -4.65 -3.11
CA PRO A 118 -12.77 -5.17 -3.14
C PRO A 118 -12.30 -5.57 -4.54
N GLY A 119 -13.21 -6.03 -5.42
CA GLY A 119 -12.94 -6.31 -6.83
C GLY A 119 -11.63 -7.07 -7.07
N THR A 120 -10.91 -6.66 -8.11
CA THR A 120 -9.64 -7.29 -8.51
C THR A 120 -8.55 -7.25 -7.45
N SER A 121 -8.56 -6.31 -6.50
CA SER A 121 -7.56 -6.26 -5.43
C SER A 121 -7.69 -7.41 -4.43
N ALA A 122 -8.91 -7.96 -4.23
CA ALA A 122 -9.09 -9.13 -3.38
C ALA A 122 -8.41 -10.37 -3.94
N ASP A 123 -8.33 -10.46 -5.28
CA ASP A 123 -7.75 -11.59 -6.00
C ASP A 123 -6.27 -11.39 -6.35
N PHE A 124 -5.68 -10.23 -6.01
CA PHE A 124 -4.25 -9.97 -6.23
C PHE A 124 -3.39 -10.86 -5.33
N GLY A 125 -2.39 -11.52 -5.93
CA GLY A 125 -1.51 -12.43 -5.22
C GLY A 125 -0.20 -12.74 -5.92
N TYR A 126 0.46 -13.82 -5.48
CA TYR A 126 1.81 -14.21 -5.91
C TYR A 126 1.93 -14.40 -7.42
N ASN A 127 0.93 -15.01 -8.05
CA ASN A 127 0.95 -15.31 -9.48
C ASN A 127 0.75 -14.08 -10.39
N ASP A 128 0.34 -12.95 -9.82
CA ASP A 128 0.17 -11.70 -10.55
C ASP A 128 1.48 -10.89 -10.65
N ILE A 129 2.57 -11.40 -10.07
CA ILE A 129 3.90 -10.75 -10.13
C ILE A 129 4.83 -11.53 -11.05
N ASP A 130 5.24 -10.90 -12.15
CA ASP A 130 6.25 -11.48 -13.04
C ASP A 130 7.66 -11.26 -12.47
N PHE A 131 8.05 -12.15 -11.57
CA PHE A 131 9.36 -12.10 -10.92
C PHE A 131 10.52 -12.30 -11.90
N GLU A 132 10.33 -13.04 -12.99
CA GLU A 132 11.39 -13.34 -13.94
C GLU A 132 11.84 -12.08 -14.71
N ASN A 133 10.92 -11.15 -14.98
CA ASN A 133 11.16 -9.89 -15.65
C ASN A 133 11.17 -8.68 -14.70
N LEU A 134 11.19 -8.91 -13.38
CA LEU A 134 11.24 -7.84 -12.40
C LEU A 134 12.67 -7.30 -12.27
N ASP A 135 12.90 -6.10 -12.80
CA ASP A 135 14.19 -5.41 -12.84
C ASP A 135 14.38 -4.37 -11.72
N SER A 136 13.42 -4.21 -10.84
CA SER A 136 13.48 -3.28 -9.72
C SER A 136 14.40 -3.75 -8.60
N SER A 137 15.08 -2.83 -7.92
CA SER A 137 15.95 -3.12 -6.77
C SER A 137 15.20 -3.24 -5.46
N ILE A 138 14.00 -2.67 -5.38
CA ILE A 138 13.11 -2.72 -4.24
C ILE A 138 11.72 -3.15 -4.73
N LEU A 139 11.10 -4.07 -4.01
CA LEU A 139 9.67 -4.39 -4.11
C LEU A 139 8.98 -3.86 -2.86
N HIS A 140 8.12 -2.86 -3.03
CA HIS A 140 7.22 -2.38 -1.99
C HIS A 140 5.88 -3.09 -2.15
N LEU A 141 5.48 -3.89 -1.16
CA LEU A 141 4.18 -4.55 -1.10
C LEU A 141 3.34 -3.86 -0.05
N GLY A 142 2.39 -3.07 -0.52
CA GLY A 142 1.66 -2.16 0.34
C GLY A 142 0.22 -2.58 0.63
N TYR A 143 -0.31 -1.99 1.70
CA TYR A 143 -1.67 -2.19 2.18
C TYR A 143 -1.98 -3.63 2.58
N PHE A 144 -1.05 -4.28 3.31
CA PHE A 144 -1.41 -5.47 4.07
C PHE A 144 -2.64 -5.18 4.93
N LEU A 145 -3.46 -6.20 5.13
CA LEU A 145 -4.77 -6.23 5.77
C LEU A 145 -5.92 -5.72 4.88
N LEU A 146 -5.64 -5.42 3.58
CA LEU A 146 -6.65 -5.14 2.56
C LEU A 146 -6.61 -6.09 1.36
N LEU A 147 -5.62 -6.97 1.28
CA LEU A 147 -5.38 -7.86 0.15
C LEU A 147 -5.59 -9.30 0.60
N GLU A 148 -6.76 -9.86 0.30
CA GLU A 148 -7.20 -11.12 0.89
C GLU A 148 -6.20 -12.28 0.69
N LYS A 149 -5.73 -12.53 -0.54
CA LYS A 149 -4.75 -13.60 -0.81
C LYS A 149 -3.39 -13.32 -0.17
N VAL A 150 -2.94 -12.08 -0.20
CA VAL A 150 -1.69 -11.65 0.42
C VAL A 150 -1.74 -11.91 1.93
N ASP A 151 -2.84 -11.52 2.57
CA ASP A 151 -3.07 -11.70 4.01
C ASP A 151 -3.20 -13.18 4.40
N GLN A 152 -3.73 -14.03 3.51
CA GLN A 152 -3.86 -15.48 3.71
C GLN A 152 -2.57 -16.28 3.49
N GLY A 153 -1.43 -15.59 3.30
CA GLY A 153 -0.10 -16.21 3.26
C GLY A 153 0.68 -16.02 1.96
N GLU A 154 0.07 -15.55 0.88
CA GLU A 154 0.82 -15.28 -0.35
C GLU A 154 1.80 -14.10 -0.18
N GLY A 155 1.53 -13.17 0.75
CA GLY A 155 2.44 -12.08 1.10
C GLY A 155 3.82 -12.57 1.55
N ILE A 156 3.87 -13.63 2.35
CA ILE A 156 5.15 -14.25 2.75
C ILE A 156 5.86 -14.81 1.52
N GLN A 157 5.16 -15.50 0.64
CA GLN A 157 5.74 -16.11 -0.57
C GLN A 157 6.31 -15.03 -1.50
N ILE A 158 5.59 -13.91 -1.67
CA ILE A 158 6.03 -12.74 -2.45
C ILE A 158 7.35 -12.19 -1.88
N LEU A 159 7.39 -11.92 -0.57
CA LEU A 159 8.57 -11.35 0.08
C LEU A 159 9.77 -12.30 0.05
N GLN A 160 9.56 -13.59 0.30
CA GLN A 160 10.61 -14.63 0.19
C GLN A 160 11.17 -14.67 -1.22
N LYS A 161 10.31 -14.74 -2.23
CA LYS A 161 10.74 -14.79 -3.63
C LYS A 161 11.55 -13.57 -4.04
N ALA A 162 11.11 -12.37 -3.63
CA ALA A 162 11.85 -11.14 -3.89
C ALA A 162 13.27 -11.19 -3.28
N GLN A 163 13.40 -11.63 -2.02
CA GLN A 163 14.70 -11.75 -1.37
C GLN A 163 15.60 -12.82 -2.02
N GLU A 164 15.06 -13.98 -2.40
CA GLU A 164 15.79 -15.02 -3.14
C GLU A 164 16.41 -14.47 -4.44
N MET A 165 15.71 -13.51 -5.06
CA MET A 165 16.19 -12.85 -6.28
C MET A 165 17.11 -11.66 -6.01
N GLY A 166 17.42 -11.36 -4.75
CA GLY A 166 18.24 -10.24 -4.34
C GLY A 166 17.53 -8.87 -4.46
N ILE A 167 16.21 -8.86 -4.48
CA ILE A 167 15.38 -7.66 -4.43
C ILE A 167 15.11 -7.34 -2.96
N LYS A 168 15.32 -6.10 -2.55
CA LYS A 168 14.96 -5.66 -1.21
C LYS A 168 13.45 -5.50 -1.10
N THR A 169 12.91 -5.78 0.07
CA THR A 169 11.48 -5.75 0.33
C THR A 169 11.11 -4.59 1.24
N SER A 170 10.00 -3.96 0.95
CA SER A 170 9.38 -2.90 1.75
C SER A 170 7.91 -3.22 1.94
N ILE A 171 7.39 -3.01 3.14
CA ILE A 171 5.96 -3.17 3.41
C ILE A 171 5.40 -1.99 4.19
N ASP A 172 4.11 -1.72 3.96
CA ASP A 172 3.26 -0.91 4.82
C ASP A 172 1.96 -1.66 5.16
N LEU A 173 1.15 -1.08 6.02
CA LEU A 173 -0.11 -1.66 6.47
C LEU A 173 -1.25 -0.70 6.24
N VAL A 174 -2.47 -1.21 6.43
CA VAL A 174 -3.66 -0.37 6.60
C VAL A 174 -4.09 -0.41 8.05
N SER A 175 -4.35 0.76 8.61
CA SER A 175 -4.90 0.86 9.95
C SER A 175 -6.32 0.32 9.97
N GLU A 176 -6.53 -0.77 10.67
CA GLU A 176 -7.85 -1.34 10.88
C GLU A 176 -8.12 -1.61 12.37
N ASN A 177 -9.38 -1.63 12.72
CA ASN A 177 -9.80 -1.99 14.08
C ASN A 177 -10.06 -3.51 14.17
N SER A 178 -8.99 -4.31 14.08
CA SER A 178 -9.05 -5.77 14.15
C SER A 178 -7.83 -6.35 14.86
N ASP A 179 -7.87 -7.67 15.09
CA ASP A 179 -6.77 -8.45 15.68
C ASP A 179 -5.88 -9.12 14.62
N ARG A 180 -6.05 -8.77 13.32
CA ARG A 180 -5.33 -9.39 12.20
C ARG A 180 -3.85 -8.99 12.08
N TYR A 181 -3.39 -8.01 12.84
CA TYR A 181 -1.99 -7.58 12.84
C TYR A 181 -0.99 -8.71 13.10
N SER A 182 -1.41 -9.78 13.79
CA SER A 182 -0.60 -10.98 13.99
C SER A 182 -0.19 -11.68 12.70
N LEU A 183 -0.95 -11.52 11.61
CA LEU A 183 -0.63 -12.08 10.29
C LEU A 183 0.66 -11.50 9.72
N ILE A 184 0.96 -10.24 10.06
CA ILE A 184 2.15 -9.53 9.55
C ILE A 184 3.44 -10.00 10.22
N LEU A 185 3.37 -10.52 11.44
CA LEU A 185 4.57 -10.93 12.18
C LEU A 185 5.39 -11.97 11.43
N SER A 186 4.76 -12.86 10.69
CA SER A 186 5.42 -13.87 9.86
C SER A 186 6.10 -13.29 8.60
N CYS A 187 5.74 -12.08 8.18
CA CYS A 187 6.33 -11.37 7.06
C CYS A 187 7.60 -10.58 7.45
N LEU A 188 7.73 -10.20 8.74
CA LEU A 188 8.82 -9.33 9.20
C LEU A 188 10.23 -9.89 8.95
N PRO A 189 10.51 -11.22 9.09
CA PRO A 189 11.83 -11.78 8.75
C PRO A 189 12.21 -11.65 7.27
N TYR A 190 11.24 -11.41 6.40
CA TYR A 190 11.43 -11.21 4.95
C TYR A 190 11.25 -9.75 4.54
N THR A 191 11.32 -8.82 5.51
CA THR A 191 11.14 -7.38 5.31
C THR A 191 12.44 -6.64 5.56
N ASN A 192 12.90 -5.87 4.55
CA ASN A 192 14.03 -4.97 4.73
C ASN A 192 13.58 -3.62 5.32
N TYR A 193 12.49 -3.07 4.79
CA TYR A 193 11.96 -1.77 5.19
C TYR A 193 10.52 -1.91 5.65
N LEU A 194 10.25 -1.60 6.91
CA LEU A 194 8.90 -1.52 7.47
C LEU A 194 8.54 -0.05 7.67
N ILE A 195 7.48 0.43 7.01
CA ILE A 195 7.03 1.82 7.06
C ILE A 195 5.59 1.84 7.55
N ILE A 196 5.37 2.27 8.79
CA ILE A 196 4.07 2.16 9.45
C ILE A 196 3.81 3.38 10.35
N ASN A 197 2.54 3.60 10.71
CA ASN A 197 2.22 4.62 11.70
C ASN A 197 2.39 4.10 13.14
N GLU A 198 2.27 5.00 14.12
CA GLU A 198 2.45 4.68 15.54
C GLU A 198 1.41 3.68 16.06
N ILE A 199 0.17 3.73 15.54
CA ILE A 199 -0.91 2.83 15.97
C ILE A 199 -0.62 1.40 15.50
N GLU A 200 -0.24 1.24 14.24
CA GLU A 200 0.16 -0.04 13.65
C GLU A 200 1.36 -0.63 14.37
N ALA A 201 2.37 0.20 14.66
CA ALA A 201 3.56 -0.21 15.40
C ALA A 201 3.21 -0.67 16.82
N GLY A 202 2.30 0.02 17.48
CA GLY A 202 1.77 -0.36 18.78
C GLY A 202 1.03 -1.71 18.74
N LYS A 203 0.18 -1.91 17.74
CA LYS A 203 -0.56 -3.17 17.51
C LYS A 203 0.38 -4.35 17.28
N LEU A 204 1.38 -4.20 16.40
CA LEU A 204 2.36 -5.25 16.11
C LEU A 204 3.21 -5.64 17.32
N THR A 205 3.51 -4.69 18.22
CA THR A 205 4.36 -4.94 19.39
C THR A 205 3.59 -5.14 20.68
N ASN A 206 2.26 -5.08 20.63
CA ASN A 206 1.36 -5.08 21.78
C ASN A 206 1.82 -4.06 22.85
N THR A 207 2.15 -2.85 22.42
CA THR A 207 2.66 -1.75 23.25
C THR A 207 1.87 -0.49 22.93
N ASP A 208 1.38 0.20 23.94
CA ASP A 208 0.71 1.50 23.75
C ASP A 208 1.73 2.55 23.33
N PRO A 209 1.60 3.14 22.10
CA PRO A 209 2.61 4.03 21.58
C PRO A 209 2.52 5.42 22.20
N THR A 210 3.68 5.94 22.63
CA THR A 210 3.87 7.30 23.09
C THR A 210 5.11 7.88 22.43
N ASP A 211 5.27 9.19 22.41
CA ASP A 211 6.44 9.84 21.81
C ASP A 211 7.76 9.35 22.43
N ASP A 212 7.75 9.04 23.72
CA ASP A 212 8.93 8.63 24.49
C ASP A 212 9.35 7.18 24.25
N ASN A 213 8.44 6.31 23.75
CA ASN A 213 8.73 4.87 23.62
C ASN A 213 8.83 4.38 22.16
N LEU A 214 8.75 5.27 21.16
CA LEU A 214 8.82 4.86 19.74
C LEU A 214 10.14 4.19 19.38
N GLU A 215 11.26 4.59 20.01
CA GLU A 215 12.54 3.92 19.81
C GLU A 215 12.51 2.46 20.31
N GLU A 216 11.93 2.22 21.49
CA GLU A 216 11.76 0.87 22.03
C GLU A 216 10.87 0.01 21.13
N ILE A 217 9.75 0.57 20.64
CA ILE A 217 8.84 -0.09 19.71
C ILE A 217 9.58 -0.45 18.41
N ALA A 218 10.35 0.49 17.84
CA ALA A 218 11.13 0.24 16.62
C ALA A 218 12.19 -0.86 16.83
N ARG A 219 12.84 -0.91 18.01
CA ARG A 219 13.78 -1.98 18.38
C ARG A 219 13.10 -3.34 18.50
N LYS A 220 11.89 -3.40 19.06
CA LYS A 220 11.08 -4.62 19.09
C LYS A 220 10.77 -5.13 17.68
N LEU A 221 10.34 -4.24 16.77
CA LEU A 221 10.07 -4.59 15.38
C LEU A 221 11.32 -5.08 14.63
N LYS A 222 12.47 -4.44 14.87
CA LYS A 222 13.76 -4.96 14.36
C LYS A 222 14.06 -6.35 14.90
N ALA A 223 13.85 -6.59 16.17
CA ALA A 223 14.09 -7.90 16.81
C ALA A 223 13.12 -8.99 16.29
N LEU A 224 11.94 -8.60 15.79
CA LEU A 224 10.99 -9.51 15.14
C LEU A 224 11.40 -9.88 13.70
N GLY A 225 12.47 -9.29 13.15
CA GLY A 225 13.07 -9.73 11.90
C GLY A 225 13.30 -8.67 10.83
N VAL A 226 12.82 -7.43 11.00
CA VAL A 226 13.05 -6.37 10.01
C VAL A 226 14.56 -6.09 9.90
N SER A 227 15.14 -6.29 8.72
CA SER A 227 16.59 -6.35 8.57
C SER A 227 17.28 -4.98 8.45
N ASP A 228 16.71 -4.02 7.70
CA ASP A 228 17.37 -2.74 7.41
C ASP A 228 16.79 -1.58 8.21
N LYS A 229 15.53 -1.18 7.97
CA LYS A 229 14.93 0.00 8.59
C LYS A 229 13.53 -0.25 9.08
N VAL A 230 13.22 0.32 10.26
CA VAL A 230 11.86 0.52 10.75
C VAL A 230 11.61 2.02 10.77
N VAL A 231 10.59 2.46 10.04
CA VAL A 231 10.10 3.85 10.03
C VAL A 231 8.73 3.87 10.67
N ILE A 232 8.57 4.68 11.71
CA ILE A 232 7.27 4.92 12.36
C ILE A 232 6.95 6.40 12.17
N HIS A 233 5.85 6.69 11.48
CA HIS A 233 5.44 8.06 11.19
C HIS A 233 4.22 8.49 12.00
N LYS A 234 4.16 9.78 12.28
CA LYS A 234 3.07 10.52 12.92
C LYS A 234 2.79 11.79 12.12
N PRO A 235 1.70 12.52 12.39
CA PRO A 235 1.43 13.78 11.72
C PRO A 235 2.54 14.83 11.86
N ASP A 236 3.21 14.87 13.02
CA ASP A 236 4.15 15.95 13.37
C ASP A 236 5.62 15.56 13.15
N PHE A 237 5.93 14.25 13.14
CA PHE A 237 7.30 13.76 12.96
C PHE A 237 7.33 12.29 12.54
N ALA A 238 8.47 11.84 12.10
CA ALA A 238 8.76 10.43 11.87
C ALA A 238 10.05 10.01 12.58
N VAL A 239 10.11 8.73 12.97
CA VAL A 239 11.32 8.14 13.51
C VAL A 239 11.80 7.03 12.60
N CYS A 240 13.12 6.85 12.49
CA CYS A 240 13.74 5.79 11.73
C CYS A 240 14.80 5.10 12.59
N LEU A 241 14.64 3.79 12.80
CA LEU A 241 15.66 2.93 13.35
C LEU A 241 16.31 2.14 12.22
N SER A 242 17.58 2.40 11.97
CA SER A 242 18.41 1.69 10.99
C SER A 242 19.57 0.95 11.68
N ASN A 243 20.42 0.31 10.90
CA ASN A 243 21.64 -0.30 11.40
C ASN A 243 22.66 0.75 11.86
N ASP A 244 22.56 1.99 11.36
CA ASP A 244 23.46 3.12 11.71
C ASP A 244 23.00 3.89 12.95
N GLY A 245 21.76 3.64 13.43
CA GLY A 245 21.22 4.28 14.62
C GLY A 245 19.77 4.73 14.49
N TYR A 246 19.32 5.49 15.50
CA TYR A 246 17.99 6.05 15.60
C TYR A 246 17.99 7.53 15.20
N THR A 247 17.03 7.92 14.39
CA THR A 247 16.88 9.31 13.91
C THR A 247 15.44 9.76 14.03
N VAL A 248 15.22 11.02 14.39
CA VAL A 248 13.91 11.68 14.42
C VAL A 248 13.92 12.80 13.36
N VAL A 249 12.86 12.88 12.57
CA VAL A 249 12.67 13.90 11.53
C VAL A 249 11.31 14.58 11.75
N ASN A 250 11.29 15.86 11.97
CA ASN A 250 10.05 16.65 12.07
C ASN A 250 9.48 16.89 10.66
N SER A 251 8.13 16.90 10.57
CA SER A 251 7.38 17.21 9.34
C SER A 251 7.33 18.70 9.07
#